data_b2e877afa7ef5e403dd3e8ba0136ccf3
#
_entry.id   b2e877afa7ef5e403dd3e8ba0136ccf3
#
_cell.length_a   1.000
_cell.length_b   1.000
_cell.length_c   1.000
_cell.angle_alpha   90.00
_cell.angle_beta   90.00
_cell.angle_gamma   90.00
#
_symmetry.space_group_name_H-M   'P 1'
#
loop_
_entity.id
_entity.type
_entity.pdbx_description
1 polymer ?
#
loop_
_entity_poly.entity_id
_entity_poly.type
_entity_poly.pdbx_seq_one_letter_code
_entity_poly.pdbx_strand_id
1 'polypeptide(L)'
;MRRLVHALCACLCLSVPAAASDGVASEGRLSNDELYRLTACGAPPGGPCQGPLVRWDQPTVTVSMPPADDGMDPGLADQIDTALDQAIATLNKAHAGISLRRSAPSMPSDIVVYRIGLKEGDRTSGIPGMTDGLEIGVGYMQINWDDALRITDGTIVIAADIAPQDVRSVVLEELTQSLGFLYDIENAYYEGVSIFSQDSNETISITGQDRAVLRLHYPEN
;
A
#
# COMPACT_ATOMS: atom_id res chain seq x y z
N MET A 1 36.04 5.23 47.92
CA MET A 1 35.47 4.30 46.95
C MET A 1 34.19 4.91 46.39
N ARG A 2 34.23 5.55 45.21
CA ARG A 2 33.09 6.13 44.51
C ARG A 2 32.62 5.12 43.47
N ARG A 3 31.40 4.60 43.62
CA ARG A 3 30.77 3.73 42.63
C ARG A 3 30.16 4.58 41.52
N LEU A 4 30.69 4.49 40.30
CA LEU A 4 30.05 5.02 39.09
C LEU A 4 28.86 4.11 38.76
N VAL A 5 27.68 4.68 38.78
CA VAL A 5 26.46 4.06 38.24
C VAL A 5 26.38 4.45 36.75
N HIS A 6 26.58 3.49 35.84
CA HIS A 6 26.35 3.70 34.42
C HIS A 6 24.84 3.53 34.16
N ALA A 7 24.18 4.63 33.86
CA ALA A 7 22.82 4.60 33.36
C ALA A 7 22.86 4.17 31.89
N LEU A 8 22.36 2.97 31.61
CA LEU A 8 22.11 2.48 30.23
C LEU A 8 20.85 3.18 29.72
N CYS A 9 21.03 4.15 28.83
CA CYS A 9 19.92 4.78 28.12
C CYS A 9 19.51 3.83 26.97
N ALA A 10 18.46 3.04 27.19
CA ALA A 10 17.84 2.26 26.11
C ALA A 10 17.04 3.23 25.22
N CYS A 11 17.57 3.56 24.06
CA CYS A 11 16.79 4.22 23.00
C CYS A 11 15.75 3.20 22.48
N LEU A 12 14.50 3.34 22.90
CA LEU A 12 13.38 2.74 22.21
C LEU A 12 13.21 3.48 20.86
N CYS A 13 13.66 2.85 19.78
CA CYS A 13 13.26 3.28 18.44
C CYS A 13 11.78 2.91 18.28
N LEU A 14 10.90 3.91 18.39
CA LEU A 14 9.50 3.79 18.00
C LEU A 14 9.48 3.79 16.47
N SER A 15 9.20 2.64 15.85
CA SER A 15 8.83 2.58 14.43
C SER A 15 7.51 3.33 14.29
N VAL A 16 7.51 4.43 13.57
CA VAL A 16 6.29 5.14 13.21
C VAL A 16 5.73 4.44 11.96
N PRO A 17 4.51 3.87 12.03
CA PRO A 17 3.87 3.34 10.83
C PRO A 17 3.63 4.50 9.86
N ALA A 18 3.95 4.31 8.57
CA ALA A 18 3.48 5.20 7.53
C ALA A 18 2.08 4.77 7.12
N ALA A 19 1.16 5.69 7.26
CA ALA A 19 -0.11 5.66 6.56
C ALA A 19 0.12 6.18 5.12
N ALA A 20 -0.70 5.77 4.16
CA ALA A 20 -0.77 6.45 2.88
C ALA A 20 -0.92 7.96 3.16
N SER A 21 0.00 8.76 2.63
CA SER A 21 0.03 10.19 2.92
C SER A 21 -0.79 10.95 1.88
N ASP A 22 -1.18 12.16 2.23
CA ASP A 22 -1.71 13.13 1.28
C ASP A 22 -0.80 13.22 0.04
N GLY A 23 -1.40 13.44 -1.14
CA GLY A 23 -0.69 13.45 -2.41
C GLY A 23 0.46 14.45 -2.47
N VAL A 24 1.50 14.09 -3.20
CA VAL A 24 2.62 14.99 -3.47
C VAL A 24 2.30 15.81 -4.71
N ALA A 25 2.18 17.14 -4.53
CA ALA A 25 1.87 18.06 -5.62
C ALA A 25 2.99 18.10 -6.67
N SER A 26 2.60 18.02 -7.94
CA SER A 26 3.51 18.16 -9.10
C SER A 26 2.73 18.67 -10.31
N GLU A 27 3.43 19.00 -11.41
CA GLU A 27 2.79 19.51 -12.61
C GLU A 27 3.28 18.80 -13.88
N GLY A 28 2.35 18.55 -14.79
CA GLY A 28 2.63 17.94 -16.09
C GLY A 28 3.21 16.53 -15.99
N ARG A 29 3.78 16.05 -17.09
CA ARG A 29 4.35 14.71 -17.14
C ARG A 29 5.75 14.67 -16.52
N LEU A 30 5.93 13.85 -15.49
CA LEU A 30 7.22 13.59 -14.85
C LEU A 30 8.08 12.61 -15.68
N SER A 31 9.40 12.62 -15.47
CA SER A 31 10.25 11.50 -15.86
C SER A 31 9.93 10.24 -15.04
N ASN A 32 10.34 9.06 -15.49
CA ASN A 32 10.12 7.83 -14.72
C ASN A 32 10.84 7.86 -13.37
N ASP A 33 12.02 8.46 -13.28
CA ASP A 33 12.78 8.59 -12.03
C ASP A 33 12.11 9.55 -11.05
N GLU A 34 11.58 10.68 -11.52
CA GLU A 34 10.82 11.61 -10.67
C GLU A 34 9.54 10.96 -10.16
N LEU A 35 8.79 10.30 -11.03
CA LEU A 35 7.58 9.58 -10.66
C LEU A 35 7.88 8.47 -9.63
N TYR A 36 8.93 7.68 -9.86
CA TYR A 36 9.37 6.66 -8.92
C TYR A 36 9.73 7.24 -7.56
N ARG A 37 10.52 8.29 -7.52
CA ARG A 37 10.92 8.91 -6.26
C ARG A 37 9.74 9.56 -5.53
N LEU A 38 8.81 10.15 -6.28
CA LEU A 38 7.61 10.72 -5.73
C LEU A 38 6.76 9.62 -5.06
N THR A 39 6.42 8.56 -5.78
CA THR A 39 5.52 7.51 -5.28
C THR A 39 6.16 6.63 -4.20
N ALA A 40 7.46 6.36 -4.29
CA ALA A 40 8.15 5.47 -3.35
C ALA A 40 8.68 6.16 -2.08
N CYS A 41 9.04 7.46 -2.14
CA CYS A 41 9.58 8.17 -0.98
C CYS A 41 9.10 9.62 -0.80
N GLY A 42 8.07 10.03 -1.54
CA GLY A 42 7.47 11.37 -1.40
C GLY A 42 8.36 12.51 -1.89
N ALA A 43 9.31 12.27 -2.78
CA ALA A 43 10.19 13.31 -3.28
C ALA A 43 9.45 14.17 -4.32
N PRO A 44 9.22 15.46 -4.09
CA PRO A 44 8.73 16.34 -5.14
C PRO A 44 9.78 16.46 -6.26
N PRO A 45 9.39 16.83 -7.49
CA PRO A 45 10.32 16.98 -8.60
C PRO A 45 11.56 17.82 -8.25
N GLY A 46 12.76 17.25 -8.40
CA GLY A 46 14.03 17.87 -8.02
C GLY A 46 14.30 17.96 -6.52
N GLY A 47 13.37 17.53 -5.65
CA GLY A 47 13.49 17.59 -4.19
C GLY A 47 14.07 16.32 -3.55
N PRO A 48 14.30 16.37 -2.21
CA PRO A 48 14.69 15.20 -1.43
C PRO A 48 13.49 14.29 -1.11
N CYS A 49 13.75 13.03 -0.79
CA CYS A 49 12.75 12.13 -0.22
C CYS A 49 12.23 12.67 1.13
N GLN A 50 10.93 12.53 1.37
CA GLN A 50 10.27 12.86 2.64
C GLN A 50 10.24 11.67 3.60
N GLY A 51 10.17 10.46 3.06
CA GLY A 51 10.16 9.21 3.81
C GLY A 51 11.21 8.20 3.32
N PRO A 52 11.30 7.04 3.97
CA PRO A 52 12.21 5.98 3.57
C PRO A 52 11.74 5.29 2.29
N LEU A 53 12.70 4.70 1.57
CA LEU A 53 12.42 3.74 0.50
C LEU A 53 12.34 2.35 1.13
N VAL A 54 11.15 1.80 1.23
CA VAL A 54 10.91 0.48 1.82
C VAL A 54 10.46 -0.50 0.74
N ARG A 55 10.84 -1.77 0.83
CA ARG A 55 10.47 -2.80 -0.14
C ARG A 55 10.48 -4.20 0.47
N TRP A 56 9.77 -5.12 -0.15
CA TRP A 56 9.89 -6.54 0.14
C TRP A 56 11.27 -7.05 -0.29
N ASP A 57 11.93 -7.83 0.56
CA ASP A 57 13.23 -8.45 0.26
C ASP A 57 13.09 -9.83 -0.41
N GLN A 58 11.88 -10.36 -0.46
CA GLN A 58 11.55 -11.66 -1.06
C GLN A 58 10.94 -11.50 -2.46
N PRO A 59 11.22 -12.42 -3.41
CA PRO A 59 10.72 -12.31 -4.78
C PRO A 59 9.24 -12.69 -4.92
N THR A 60 8.63 -13.30 -3.90
CA THR A 60 7.22 -13.68 -3.89
C THR A 60 6.57 -13.26 -2.60
N VAL A 61 5.53 -12.45 -2.70
CA VAL A 61 4.71 -11.96 -1.58
C VAL A 61 3.36 -12.67 -1.60
N THR A 62 2.97 -13.22 -0.45
CA THR A 62 1.70 -13.93 -0.30
C THR A 62 0.61 -12.97 0.17
N VAL A 63 -0.59 -13.11 -0.41
CA VAL A 63 -1.75 -12.27 -0.09
C VAL A 63 -2.92 -13.16 0.32
N SER A 64 -3.45 -12.96 1.52
CA SER A 64 -4.68 -13.63 1.97
C SER A 64 -5.82 -12.64 2.17
N MET A 65 -7.03 -13.19 2.17
CA MET A 65 -8.24 -12.44 2.46
C MET A 65 -9.12 -13.33 3.34
N PRO A 66 -9.19 -13.07 4.65
CA PRO A 66 -10.09 -13.77 5.55
C PRO A 66 -11.57 -13.62 5.13
N PRO A 67 -12.48 -14.46 5.64
CA PRO A 67 -13.91 -14.26 5.44
C PRO A 67 -14.32 -12.83 5.81
N ALA A 68 -15.25 -12.25 5.08
CA ALA A 68 -15.83 -10.96 5.42
C ALA A 68 -16.55 -11.05 6.78
N ASP A 69 -16.59 -9.97 7.52
CA ASP A 69 -17.40 -9.89 8.72
C ASP A 69 -18.89 -9.66 8.40
N ASP A 70 -19.76 -9.74 9.41
CA ASP A 70 -21.20 -9.59 9.26
C ASP A 70 -21.62 -8.15 8.86
N GLY A 71 -20.72 -7.18 8.93
CA GLY A 71 -20.95 -5.78 8.54
C GLY A 71 -20.77 -5.51 7.05
N MET A 72 -20.20 -6.44 6.30
CA MET A 72 -19.96 -6.33 4.86
C MET A 72 -21.11 -6.94 4.06
N ASP A 73 -21.61 -6.22 3.05
CA ASP A 73 -22.55 -6.79 2.08
C ASP A 73 -21.93 -7.99 1.34
N PRO A 74 -22.60 -9.14 1.27
CA PRO A 74 -22.02 -10.33 0.63
C PRO A 74 -21.69 -10.13 -0.86
N GLY A 75 -22.49 -9.39 -1.60
CA GLY A 75 -22.22 -9.13 -3.02
C GLY A 75 -21.01 -8.22 -3.21
N LEU A 76 -20.84 -7.23 -2.35
CA LEU A 76 -19.64 -6.39 -2.31
C LEU A 76 -18.41 -7.20 -1.89
N ALA A 77 -18.55 -8.08 -0.90
CA ALA A 77 -17.47 -8.96 -0.47
C ALA A 77 -16.96 -9.87 -1.61
N ASP A 78 -17.85 -10.43 -2.41
CA ASP A 78 -17.50 -11.26 -3.58
C ASP A 78 -16.85 -10.41 -4.70
N GLN A 79 -17.29 -9.16 -4.86
CA GLN A 79 -16.69 -8.23 -5.82
C GLN A 79 -15.27 -7.86 -5.43
N ILE A 80 -15.00 -7.59 -4.14
CA ILE A 80 -13.66 -7.31 -3.62
C ILE A 80 -12.74 -8.54 -3.78
N ASP A 81 -13.25 -9.75 -3.52
CA ASP A 81 -12.49 -11.00 -3.72
C ASP A 81 -12.05 -11.18 -5.17
N THR A 82 -12.98 -10.97 -6.11
CA THR A 82 -12.71 -10.99 -7.54
C THR A 82 -11.69 -9.90 -7.95
N ALA A 83 -11.84 -8.69 -7.40
CA ALA A 83 -10.94 -7.58 -7.67
C ALA A 83 -9.51 -7.87 -7.17
N LEU A 84 -9.35 -8.54 -6.03
CA LEU A 84 -8.03 -8.92 -5.52
C LEU A 84 -7.34 -9.92 -6.45
N ASP A 85 -8.03 -10.93 -6.96
CA ASP A 85 -7.45 -11.87 -7.93
C ASP A 85 -7.03 -11.16 -9.22
N GLN A 86 -7.83 -10.18 -9.68
CA GLN A 86 -7.51 -9.35 -10.84
C GLN A 86 -6.31 -8.43 -10.59
N ALA A 87 -6.21 -7.83 -9.40
CA ALA A 87 -5.09 -6.98 -9.00
C ALA A 87 -3.78 -7.77 -8.96
N ILE A 88 -3.77 -8.95 -8.32
CA ILE A 88 -2.62 -9.86 -8.31
C ILE A 88 -2.19 -10.23 -9.73
N ALA A 89 -3.14 -10.60 -10.59
CA ALA A 89 -2.83 -10.92 -11.99
C ALA A 89 -2.30 -9.71 -12.78
N THR A 90 -2.80 -8.52 -12.49
CA THR A 90 -2.39 -7.26 -13.15
C THR A 90 -0.97 -6.88 -12.74
N LEU A 91 -0.64 -6.93 -11.45
CA LEU A 91 0.70 -6.66 -10.94
C LEU A 91 1.73 -7.66 -11.46
N ASN A 92 1.40 -8.95 -11.47
CA ASN A 92 2.29 -9.99 -12.02
C ASN A 92 2.56 -9.82 -13.53
N LYS A 93 1.60 -9.28 -14.30
CA LYS A 93 1.79 -8.95 -15.74
C LYS A 93 2.71 -7.75 -15.96
N ALA A 94 3.05 -6.98 -14.94
CA ALA A 94 4.03 -5.91 -15.06
C ALA A 94 5.45 -6.44 -15.28
N HIS A 95 5.71 -7.72 -14.98
CA HIS A 95 7.04 -8.34 -15.07
C HIS A 95 8.11 -7.51 -14.34
N ALA A 96 7.86 -7.21 -13.09
CA ALA A 96 8.85 -6.69 -12.15
C ALA A 96 9.50 -7.86 -11.40
N GLY A 97 10.64 -7.63 -10.74
CA GLY A 97 11.37 -8.64 -9.98
C GLY A 97 10.65 -9.13 -8.71
N ILE A 98 9.34 -8.89 -8.61
CA ILE A 98 8.45 -9.35 -7.53
C ILE A 98 7.21 -9.99 -8.13
N SER A 99 6.66 -10.98 -7.45
CA SER A 99 5.40 -11.64 -7.80
C SER A 99 4.49 -11.76 -6.58
N LEU A 100 3.19 -11.66 -6.79
CA LEU A 100 2.20 -11.86 -5.74
C LEU A 100 1.51 -13.20 -5.95
N ARG A 101 1.19 -13.89 -4.83
CA ARG A 101 0.49 -15.17 -4.86
C ARG A 101 -0.63 -15.19 -3.83
N ARG A 102 -1.82 -15.52 -4.29
CA ARG A 102 -2.96 -15.76 -3.40
C ARG A 102 -2.67 -16.93 -2.47
N SER A 103 -2.90 -16.77 -1.16
CA SER A 103 -2.88 -17.84 -0.17
C SER A 103 -4.29 -18.13 0.36
N ALA A 104 -4.46 -19.30 1.00
CA ALA A 104 -5.74 -19.65 1.59
C ALA A 104 -6.08 -18.66 2.74
N PRO A 105 -7.38 -18.37 2.98
CA PRO A 105 -7.82 -17.36 3.95
C PRO A 105 -7.32 -17.60 5.39
N SER A 106 -7.08 -18.85 5.77
CA SER A 106 -6.62 -19.24 7.11
C SER A 106 -5.10 -19.36 7.24
N MET A 107 -4.36 -19.17 6.17
CA MET A 107 -2.90 -19.31 6.20
C MET A 107 -2.23 -17.97 6.53
N PRO A 108 -1.16 -17.96 7.32
CA PRO A 108 -0.31 -16.79 7.46
C PRO A 108 0.13 -16.30 6.08
N SER A 109 0.11 -15.00 5.89
CA SER A 109 0.49 -14.35 4.63
C SER A 109 1.21 -13.04 4.90
N ASP A 110 1.95 -12.57 3.92
CA ASP A 110 2.71 -11.33 4.01
C ASP A 110 1.79 -10.11 3.99
N ILE A 111 0.70 -10.16 3.20
CA ILE A 111 -0.33 -9.12 3.13
C ILE A 111 -1.68 -9.75 3.46
N VAL A 112 -2.46 -9.07 4.30
CA VAL A 112 -3.84 -9.47 4.63
C VAL A 112 -4.81 -8.38 4.20
N VAL A 113 -5.82 -8.74 3.41
CA VAL A 113 -6.89 -7.83 2.96
C VAL A 113 -8.16 -8.12 3.76
N TYR A 114 -8.61 -7.16 4.56
CA TYR A 114 -9.81 -7.29 5.37
C TYR A 114 -11.02 -6.65 4.68
N ARG A 115 -12.13 -7.38 4.71
CA ARG A 115 -13.47 -6.95 4.30
C ARG A 115 -14.31 -6.85 5.56
N ILE A 116 -14.39 -5.66 6.12
CA ILE A 116 -15.03 -5.40 7.43
C ILE A 116 -16.03 -4.26 7.30
N GLY A 117 -17.00 -4.19 8.22
CA GLY A 117 -18.10 -3.24 8.20
C GLY A 117 -17.73 -1.78 8.49
N LEU A 118 -16.44 -1.42 8.48
CA LEU A 118 -16.02 -0.02 8.57
C LEU A 118 -16.37 0.72 7.28
N LYS A 119 -16.76 1.98 7.43
CA LYS A 119 -17.08 2.91 6.36
C LYS A 119 -15.99 3.97 6.20
N GLU A 120 -15.98 4.65 5.07
CA GLU A 120 -15.16 5.83 4.89
C GLU A 120 -15.38 6.84 6.03
N GLY A 121 -14.29 7.35 6.61
CA GLY A 121 -14.28 8.23 7.77
C GLY A 121 -14.33 7.52 9.14
N ASP A 122 -14.58 6.21 9.18
CA ASP A 122 -14.51 5.43 10.43
C ASP A 122 -13.05 5.26 10.88
N ARG A 123 -12.89 4.94 12.17
CA ARG A 123 -11.58 4.71 12.75
C ARG A 123 -11.31 3.24 12.99
N THR A 124 -10.09 2.82 12.66
CA THR A 124 -9.60 1.45 12.88
C THR A 124 -9.60 1.10 14.37
N SER A 125 -9.97 -0.13 14.71
CA SER A 125 -9.86 -0.69 16.06
C SER A 125 -9.79 -2.21 16.01
N GLY A 126 -8.75 -2.76 16.64
CA GLY A 126 -8.59 -4.21 16.81
C GLY A 126 -8.34 -4.99 15.51
N ILE A 127 -7.93 -4.33 14.43
CA ILE A 127 -7.58 -4.97 13.15
C ILE A 127 -6.13 -5.44 13.25
N PRO A 128 -5.86 -6.76 13.11
CA PRO A 128 -4.49 -7.27 13.18
C PRO A 128 -3.59 -6.62 12.11
N GLY A 129 -2.41 -6.16 12.52
CA GLY A 129 -1.44 -5.53 11.62
C GLY A 129 -1.71 -4.04 11.34
N MET A 130 -2.76 -3.46 11.91
CA MET A 130 -3.11 -2.06 11.72
C MET A 130 -3.11 -1.30 13.05
N THR A 131 -2.68 -0.06 13.03
CA THR A 131 -2.70 0.84 14.19
C THR A 131 -4.14 1.26 14.50
N ASP A 132 -4.53 1.24 15.79
CA ASP A 132 -5.84 1.70 16.21
C ASP A 132 -5.99 3.24 16.11
N GLY A 133 -7.20 3.69 15.76
CA GLY A 133 -7.57 5.09 15.73
C GLY A 133 -7.23 5.83 14.44
N LEU A 134 -6.73 5.13 13.42
CA LEU A 134 -6.53 5.70 12.08
C LEU A 134 -7.89 5.88 11.40
N GLU A 135 -8.11 7.01 10.76
CA GLU A 135 -9.27 7.26 9.92
C GLU A 135 -9.03 6.64 8.55
N ILE A 136 -9.98 5.85 8.07
CA ILE A 136 -9.86 5.17 6.78
C ILE A 136 -10.56 5.94 5.66
N GLY A 137 -10.00 5.87 4.44
CA GLY A 137 -10.69 6.21 3.20
C GLY A 137 -11.55 5.06 2.69
N VAL A 138 -11.91 5.08 1.41
CA VAL A 138 -12.61 3.96 0.74
C VAL A 138 -11.74 2.71 0.66
N GLY A 139 -10.42 2.86 0.59
CA GLY A 139 -9.37 1.89 0.85
C GLY A 139 -8.39 2.45 1.85
N TYR A 140 -7.68 1.61 2.56
CA TYR A 140 -6.62 2.02 3.46
C TYR A 140 -5.60 0.91 3.62
N MET A 141 -4.34 1.22 3.43
CA MET A 141 -3.22 0.30 3.55
C MET A 141 -2.27 0.75 4.66
N GLN A 142 -1.76 -0.20 5.43
CA GLN A 142 -0.62 0.00 6.31
C GLN A 142 0.40 -1.10 6.07
N ILE A 143 1.68 -0.73 5.96
CA ILE A 143 2.79 -1.67 5.96
C ILE A 143 3.71 -1.40 7.14
N ASN A 144 4.36 -2.46 7.63
CA ASN A 144 5.40 -2.39 8.64
C ASN A 144 6.73 -2.82 8.02
N TRP A 145 7.85 -2.30 8.52
CA TRP A 145 9.19 -2.62 8.05
C TRP A 145 10.19 -2.66 9.19
N ASP A 146 11.30 -3.35 8.96
CA ASP A 146 12.40 -3.47 9.90
C ASP A 146 13.44 -2.32 9.77
N ASP A 147 14.45 -2.32 10.65
CA ASP A 147 15.53 -1.33 10.65
C ASP A 147 16.38 -1.32 9.37
N ALA A 148 16.29 -2.38 8.56
CA ALA A 148 16.93 -2.45 7.24
C ALA A 148 16.00 -1.99 6.09
N LEU A 149 14.87 -1.36 6.42
CA LEU A 149 13.86 -0.87 5.50
C LEU A 149 13.21 -1.97 4.63
N ARG A 150 13.17 -3.20 5.15
CA ARG A 150 12.51 -4.33 4.51
C ARG A 150 11.08 -4.44 5.05
N ILE A 151 10.10 -4.47 4.17
CA ILE A 151 8.70 -4.66 4.55
C ILE A 151 8.55 -6.04 5.17
N THR A 152 7.91 -6.13 6.32
CA THR A 152 7.71 -7.36 7.10
C THR A 152 6.29 -7.90 6.99
N ASP A 153 5.32 -7.01 6.89
CA ASP A 153 3.90 -7.33 6.75
C ASP A 153 3.11 -6.14 6.17
N GLY A 154 1.91 -6.42 5.66
CA GLY A 154 0.98 -5.43 5.15
C GLY A 154 -0.46 -5.77 5.52
N THR A 155 -1.26 -4.76 5.82
CA THR A 155 -2.69 -4.89 6.09
C THR A 155 -3.45 -3.89 5.23
N ILE A 156 -4.47 -4.37 4.53
CA ILE A 156 -5.36 -3.57 3.69
C ILE A 156 -6.78 -3.71 4.23
N VAL A 157 -7.50 -2.60 4.30
CA VAL A 157 -8.93 -2.55 4.62
C VAL A 157 -9.66 -1.89 3.46
N ILE A 158 -10.78 -2.48 3.04
CA ILE A 158 -11.68 -1.89 2.06
C ILE A 158 -12.98 -1.54 2.77
N ALA A 159 -13.41 -0.29 2.64
CA ALA A 159 -14.60 0.23 3.30
C ALA A 159 -15.89 -0.46 2.81
N ALA A 160 -16.84 -0.66 3.72
CA ALA A 160 -18.11 -1.35 3.42
C ALA A 160 -19.08 -0.53 2.57
N ASP A 161 -18.83 0.75 2.40
CA ASP A 161 -19.63 1.69 1.59
C ASP A 161 -18.90 2.15 0.32
N ILE A 162 -17.78 1.51 -0.03
CA ILE A 162 -17.11 1.77 -1.32
C ILE A 162 -18.09 1.60 -2.48
N ALA A 163 -18.07 2.54 -3.41
CA ALA A 163 -18.91 2.44 -4.61
C ALA A 163 -18.48 1.24 -5.49
N PRO A 164 -19.42 0.40 -5.96
CA PRO A 164 -19.10 -0.83 -6.71
C PRO A 164 -18.20 -0.61 -7.92
N GLN A 165 -18.29 0.54 -8.61
CA GLN A 165 -17.45 0.87 -9.76
C GLN A 165 -15.98 1.12 -9.37
N ASP A 166 -15.70 1.52 -8.12
CA ASP A 166 -14.36 1.89 -7.65
C ASP A 166 -13.60 0.71 -7.05
N VAL A 167 -14.28 -0.41 -6.74
CA VAL A 167 -13.69 -1.58 -6.09
C VAL A 167 -12.43 -2.07 -6.80
N ARG A 168 -12.42 -2.12 -8.13
CA ARG A 168 -11.29 -2.67 -8.89
C ARG A 168 -10.06 -1.77 -8.85
N SER A 169 -10.26 -0.46 -8.94
CA SER A 169 -9.16 0.50 -8.90
C SER A 169 -8.60 0.60 -7.49
N VAL A 170 -9.44 0.77 -6.47
CA VAL A 170 -9.01 0.87 -5.08
C VAL A 170 -8.28 -0.39 -4.61
N VAL A 171 -8.79 -1.60 -4.90
CA VAL A 171 -8.07 -2.84 -4.53
C VAL A 171 -6.73 -2.96 -5.25
N LEU A 172 -6.62 -2.54 -6.52
CA LEU A 172 -5.36 -2.52 -7.25
C LEU A 172 -4.39 -1.49 -6.66
N GLU A 173 -4.88 -0.31 -6.31
CA GLU A 173 -4.11 0.78 -5.72
C GLU A 173 -3.53 0.37 -4.37
N GLU A 174 -4.37 -0.03 -3.40
CA GLU A 174 -3.92 -0.45 -2.07
C GLU A 174 -2.92 -1.61 -2.13
N LEU A 175 -3.17 -2.58 -3.02
CA LEU A 175 -2.23 -3.68 -3.23
C LEU A 175 -0.92 -3.21 -3.86
N THR A 176 -0.94 -2.20 -4.74
CA THR A 176 0.26 -1.61 -5.33
C THR A 176 1.05 -0.82 -4.29
N GLN A 177 0.37 -0.02 -3.48
CA GLN A 177 0.97 0.76 -2.41
C GLN A 177 1.61 -0.14 -1.34
N SER A 178 0.99 -1.30 -1.03
CA SER A 178 1.56 -2.29 -0.10
C SER A 178 2.88 -2.91 -0.57
N LEU A 179 3.29 -2.65 -1.80
CA LEU A 179 4.62 -2.99 -2.32
C LEU A 179 5.69 -1.93 -2.00
N GLY A 180 5.37 -0.88 -1.22
CA GLY A 180 6.32 0.15 -0.78
C GLY A 180 6.18 1.48 -1.52
N PHE A 181 5.05 1.73 -2.17
CA PHE A 181 4.70 3.02 -2.77
C PHE A 181 3.75 3.77 -1.83
N LEU A 182 4.31 4.66 -1.01
CA LEU A 182 3.61 5.25 0.14
C LEU A 182 3.00 6.62 -0.15
N TYR A 183 3.13 7.12 -1.39
CA TYR A 183 2.74 8.48 -1.72
C TYR A 183 1.95 8.53 -3.02
N ASP A 184 0.85 9.27 -2.99
CA ASP A 184 0.02 9.53 -4.15
C ASP A 184 0.51 10.78 -4.91
N ILE A 185 0.01 10.94 -6.12
CA ILE A 185 0.36 12.07 -6.99
C ILE A 185 -0.84 13.02 -7.06
N GLU A 186 -0.66 14.23 -6.59
CA GLU A 186 -1.58 15.33 -6.83
C GLU A 186 -1.16 16.06 -8.12
N ASN A 187 -1.72 15.64 -9.26
CA ASN A 187 -1.35 16.16 -10.57
C ASN A 187 -2.37 15.78 -11.64
N ALA A 188 -3.05 16.75 -12.21
CA ALA A 188 -4.08 16.56 -13.23
C ALA A 188 -3.63 15.77 -14.48
N TYR A 189 -2.32 15.70 -14.77
CA TYR A 189 -1.80 14.87 -15.87
C TYR A 189 -2.01 13.36 -15.61
N TYR A 190 -2.04 12.94 -14.34
CA TYR A 190 -2.12 11.52 -13.95
C TYR A 190 -3.52 11.04 -13.60
N GLU A 191 -4.51 11.95 -13.54
CA GLU A 191 -5.92 11.59 -13.33
C GLU A 191 -6.42 10.63 -14.42
N GLY A 192 -6.97 9.48 -14.03
CA GLY A 192 -7.39 8.41 -14.94
C GLY A 192 -6.27 7.75 -15.74
N VAL A 193 -5.00 8.07 -15.47
CA VAL A 193 -3.83 7.56 -16.21
C VAL A 193 -2.93 6.70 -15.33
N SER A 194 -2.72 7.09 -14.07
CA SER A 194 -1.84 6.40 -13.11
C SER A 194 -2.64 5.82 -11.96
N ILE A 195 -2.20 4.64 -11.50
CA ILE A 195 -2.73 4.02 -10.29
C ILE A 195 -2.36 4.79 -9.02
N PHE A 196 -1.39 5.68 -9.10
CA PHE A 196 -0.94 6.52 -8.00
C PHE A 196 -1.61 7.90 -7.98
N SER A 197 -2.66 8.13 -8.78
CA SER A 197 -3.36 9.41 -8.81
C SER A 197 -4.24 9.58 -7.59
N GLN A 198 -4.02 10.64 -6.80
CA GLN A 198 -4.82 10.96 -5.62
C GLN A 198 -6.31 11.20 -5.94
N ASP A 199 -6.59 11.81 -7.08
CA ASP A 199 -7.92 12.35 -7.40
C ASP A 199 -8.75 11.45 -8.32
N SER A 200 -8.28 10.22 -8.65
CA SER A 200 -8.96 9.38 -9.64
C SER A 200 -8.88 7.88 -9.34
N ASN A 201 -10.04 7.25 -9.17
CA ASN A 201 -10.23 5.80 -9.06
C ASN A 201 -10.56 5.11 -10.39
N GLU A 202 -10.11 5.65 -11.54
CA GLU A 202 -10.43 5.11 -12.85
C GLU A 202 -9.43 4.06 -13.35
N THR A 203 -8.21 4.04 -12.80
CA THR A 203 -7.12 3.18 -13.28
C THR A 203 -7.24 1.76 -12.74
N ILE A 204 -7.35 0.79 -13.62
CA ILE A 204 -7.49 -0.65 -13.32
C ILE A 204 -6.39 -1.51 -13.95
N SER A 205 -5.26 -0.89 -14.30
CA SER A 205 -4.14 -1.57 -14.99
C SER A 205 -2.80 -0.91 -14.64
N ILE A 206 -1.75 -1.71 -14.60
CA ILE A 206 -0.35 -1.24 -14.42
C ILE A 206 0.32 -1.17 -15.79
N THR A 207 0.31 0.01 -16.41
CA THR A 207 0.84 0.24 -17.76
C THR A 207 1.75 1.48 -17.79
N GLY A 208 2.34 1.77 -18.93
CA GLY A 208 3.09 3.02 -19.11
C GLY A 208 4.14 3.28 -18.03
N GLN A 209 4.02 4.43 -17.37
CA GLN A 209 4.96 4.86 -16.32
C GLN A 209 4.77 4.07 -15.02
N ASP A 210 3.57 3.64 -14.65
CA ASP A 210 3.34 2.81 -13.45
C ASP A 210 4.11 1.51 -13.53
N ARG A 211 4.13 0.86 -14.71
CA ARG A 211 4.95 -0.33 -14.94
C ARG A 211 6.45 -0.03 -14.84
N ALA A 212 6.88 1.11 -15.36
CA ALA A 212 8.28 1.51 -15.28
C ALA A 212 8.70 1.76 -13.82
N VAL A 213 7.85 2.43 -13.05
CA VAL A 213 8.05 2.69 -11.61
C VAL A 213 8.13 1.38 -10.82
N LEU A 214 7.22 0.44 -11.06
CA LEU A 214 7.24 -0.86 -10.39
C LEU A 214 8.53 -1.64 -10.69
N ARG A 215 9.03 -1.60 -11.94
CA ARG A 215 10.30 -2.23 -12.33
C ARG A 215 11.53 -1.53 -11.79
N LEU A 216 11.49 -0.21 -11.58
CA LEU A 216 12.56 0.52 -10.90
C LEU A 216 12.66 0.13 -9.42
N HIS A 217 11.51 -0.10 -8.79
CA HIS A 217 11.44 -0.50 -7.38
C HIS A 217 11.85 -1.97 -7.19
N TYR A 218 11.42 -2.85 -8.10
CA TYR A 218 11.73 -4.28 -8.14
C TYR A 218 12.36 -4.64 -9.49
N PRO A 219 13.66 -4.42 -9.67
CA PRO A 219 14.34 -4.80 -10.90
C PRO A 219 14.37 -6.31 -11.07
N GLU A 220 14.20 -6.79 -12.30
CA GLU A 220 14.45 -8.20 -12.65
C GLU A 220 15.95 -8.50 -12.47
N ASN A 221 16.27 -9.62 -11.82
CA ASN A 221 17.65 -10.09 -11.63
C ASN A 221 18.22 -10.73 -12.90
#